data_f4b09220157c18d43d38cca6e11baee8
#
_entry.id   f4b09220157c18d43d38cca6e11baee8
#
_cell.length_a   1.000
_cell.length_b   1.000
_cell.length_c   1.000
_cell.angle_alpha   90.00
_cell.angle_beta   90.00
_cell.angle_gamma   90.00
#
_symmetry.space_group_name_H-M   'P 1'
#
loop_
_entity.id
_entity.type
_entity.pdbx_description
1 polymer ?
#
loop_
_entity_poly.entity_id
_entity_poly.type
_entity_poly.pdbx_seq_one_letter_code
_entity_poly.pdbx_strand_id
1 'polypeptide(L)'
;HHHITTTAPESAALAIKMGCDVNCGNTYLHLLRALEDGLITEDDITTAAERLFTTRFMLGEFDENCEYNSIPYEVVECPEHLALSEEAARRSVVLLKNDGILPLDKAKIKTIGVIGPNANDRMALIGNYHGTASRYITVLEGIQDYVGDDVRVLYAEGCHLYKDRVEGLGLPGDRLSEAETVAEHSDVVVLVTGLNENLEGEEMDQSNSVGSGDKANLLLP
;
A
#
# COMPACT_ATOMS: atom_id res chain seq x y z
N HIS A 1 3.30 -21.90 10.97
CA HIS A 1 4.04 -21.92 9.71
C HIS A 1 5.33 -22.74 9.81
N HIS A 2 6.15 -22.49 10.82
CA HIS A 2 7.46 -23.15 10.95
C HIS A 2 7.41 -24.51 11.67
N HIS A 3 6.28 -24.90 12.22
CA HIS A 3 6.07 -26.18 12.92
C HIS A 3 7.15 -26.51 13.97
N ILE A 4 7.60 -25.47 14.72
CA ILE A 4 8.62 -25.61 15.78
C ILE A 4 8.06 -26.37 16.97
N THR A 5 6.76 -26.25 17.21
CA THR A 5 5.99 -26.95 18.24
C THR A 5 4.84 -27.73 17.61
N THR A 6 4.25 -28.64 18.37
CA THR A 6 3.18 -29.52 17.88
C THR A 6 1.81 -28.88 18.04
N THR A 7 1.63 -28.05 19.09
CA THR A 7 0.33 -27.46 19.44
C THR A 7 0.42 -25.95 19.65
N ALA A 8 -0.70 -25.25 19.53
CA ALA A 8 -0.75 -23.82 19.75
C ALA A 8 -0.42 -23.41 21.20
N PRO A 9 -0.86 -24.11 22.27
CA PRO A 9 -0.41 -23.83 23.62
C PRO A 9 1.11 -23.98 23.82
N GLU A 10 1.74 -24.99 23.20
CA GLU A 10 3.22 -25.13 23.23
C GLU A 10 3.90 -23.97 22.50
N SER A 11 3.35 -23.51 21.39
CA SER A 11 3.88 -22.33 20.67
C SER A 11 3.78 -21.06 21.52
N ALA A 12 2.65 -20.84 22.19
CA ALA A 12 2.45 -19.70 23.07
C ALA A 12 3.43 -19.75 24.26
N ALA A 13 3.56 -20.93 24.87
CA ALA A 13 4.48 -21.15 25.99
C ALA A 13 5.95 -20.90 25.61
N LEU A 14 6.37 -21.41 24.46
CA LEU A 14 7.73 -21.20 23.99
C LEU A 14 8.00 -19.70 23.71
N ALA A 15 7.08 -19.03 23.02
CA ALA A 15 7.23 -17.63 22.67
C ALA A 15 7.34 -16.73 23.92
N ILE A 16 6.46 -16.87 24.92
CA ILE A 16 6.50 -16.03 26.11
C ILE A 16 7.75 -16.29 26.95
N LYS A 17 8.18 -17.54 27.08
CA LYS A 17 9.42 -17.92 27.78
C LYS A 17 10.68 -17.38 27.11
N MET A 18 10.65 -17.23 25.78
CA MET A 18 11.75 -16.66 25.02
C MET A 18 11.71 -15.12 24.96
N GLY A 19 10.78 -14.47 25.67
CA GLY A 19 10.71 -13.01 25.81
C GLY A 19 9.86 -12.31 24.74
N CYS A 20 8.99 -13.01 24.06
CA CYS A 20 7.97 -12.39 23.21
C CYS A 20 6.83 -11.90 24.08
N ASP A 21 6.86 -10.64 24.51
CA ASP A 21 5.89 -10.09 25.47
C ASP A 21 4.54 -9.75 24.80
N VAL A 22 4.52 -9.50 23.49
CA VAL A 22 3.31 -9.19 22.70
C VAL A 22 3.28 -10.06 21.46
N ASN A 23 2.13 -10.62 21.15
CA ASN A 23 1.91 -11.43 19.95
C ASN A 23 1.01 -10.69 18.97
N CYS A 24 1.51 -10.50 17.75
CA CYS A 24 0.72 -10.02 16.61
C CYS A 24 0.13 -11.22 15.89
N GLY A 25 -1.09 -11.61 16.28
CA GLY A 25 -1.80 -12.79 15.79
C GLY A 25 -2.62 -13.43 16.91
N ASN A 26 -2.97 -14.69 16.76
CA ASN A 26 -3.88 -15.40 17.66
C ASN A 26 -3.22 -16.48 18.54
N THR A 27 -1.89 -16.63 18.47
CA THR A 27 -1.20 -17.67 19.26
C THR A 27 -1.39 -17.46 20.76
N TYR A 28 -1.38 -16.21 21.26
CA TYR A 28 -1.55 -15.91 22.67
C TYR A 28 -2.97 -16.05 23.21
N LEU A 29 -3.95 -16.30 22.37
CA LEU A 29 -5.28 -16.77 22.81
C LEU A 29 -5.19 -18.12 23.52
N HIS A 30 -4.11 -18.85 23.36
CA HIS A 30 -3.85 -20.15 23.98
C HIS A 30 -3.00 -20.08 25.27
N LEU A 31 -2.65 -18.88 25.78
CA LEU A 31 -1.86 -18.74 27.01
C LEU A 31 -2.54 -19.32 28.23
N LEU A 32 -3.86 -19.12 28.39
CA LEU A 32 -4.57 -19.70 29.51
C LEU A 32 -4.56 -21.22 29.47
N ARG A 33 -4.69 -21.81 28.30
CA ARG A 33 -4.56 -23.26 28.13
C ARG A 33 -3.14 -23.74 28.43
N ALA A 34 -2.13 -23.00 27.99
CA ALA A 34 -0.74 -23.32 28.32
C ALA A 34 -0.46 -23.28 29.84
N LEU A 35 -1.10 -22.35 30.55
CA LEU A 35 -1.06 -22.30 32.03
C LEU A 35 -1.73 -23.51 32.68
N GLU A 36 -2.94 -23.84 32.24
CA GLU A 36 -3.69 -25.04 32.73
C GLU A 36 -2.92 -26.33 32.51
N ASP A 37 -2.23 -26.46 31.37
CA ASP A 37 -1.41 -27.62 31.01
C ASP A 37 -0.03 -27.60 31.71
N GLY A 38 0.26 -26.59 32.54
CA GLY A 38 1.53 -26.44 33.24
C GLY A 38 2.76 -26.14 32.36
N LEU A 39 2.52 -25.68 31.14
CA LEU A 39 3.60 -25.31 30.21
C LEU A 39 4.25 -23.96 30.54
N ILE A 40 3.51 -23.08 31.21
CA ILE A 40 3.96 -21.78 31.73
C ILE A 40 3.43 -21.56 33.14
N THR A 41 3.93 -20.52 33.79
CA THR A 41 3.49 -20.07 35.12
C THR A 41 2.82 -18.70 35.02
N GLU A 42 2.12 -18.29 36.09
CA GLU A 42 1.61 -16.92 36.19
C GLU A 42 2.75 -15.89 36.19
N ASP A 43 3.92 -16.26 36.73
CA ASP A 43 5.11 -15.39 36.74
C ASP A 43 5.62 -15.10 35.32
N ASP A 44 5.55 -16.08 34.40
CA ASP A 44 5.90 -15.87 32.99
C ASP A 44 5.02 -14.81 32.35
N ILE A 45 3.69 -14.89 32.61
CA ILE A 45 2.71 -13.93 32.12
C ILE A 45 2.90 -12.56 32.76
N THR A 46 3.12 -12.51 34.08
CA THR A 46 3.35 -11.28 34.83
C THR A 46 4.60 -10.56 34.33
N THR A 47 5.68 -11.29 34.10
CA THR A 47 6.93 -10.72 33.56
C THR A 47 6.72 -10.08 32.19
N ALA A 48 6.00 -10.73 31.30
CA ALA A 48 5.67 -10.17 29.96
C ALA A 48 4.77 -8.94 30.09
N ALA A 49 3.76 -9.00 30.97
CA ALA A 49 2.88 -7.86 31.23
C ALA A 49 3.63 -6.65 31.83
N GLU A 50 4.53 -6.87 32.79
CA GLU A 50 5.35 -5.81 33.39
C GLU A 50 6.20 -5.09 32.33
N ARG A 51 6.82 -5.82 31.42
CA ARG A 51 7.61 -5.21 30.32
C ARG A 51 6.73 -4.40 29.39
N LEU A 52 5.59 -4.95 28.96
CA LEU A 52 4.63 -4.26 28.12
C LEU A 52 4.12 -2.97 28.77
N PHE A 53 3.63 -3.07 30.01
CA PHE A 53 3.08 -1.92 30.73
C PHE A 53 4.14 -0.90 31.12
N THR A 54 5.39 -1.32 31.40
CA THR A 54 6.49 -0.38 31.60
C THR A 54 6.65 0.56 30.41
N THR A 55 6.64 0.02 29.19
CA THR A 55 6.70 0.85 27.97
C THR A 55 5.52 1.80 27.87
N ARG A 56 4.31 1.33 28.15
CA ARG A 56 3.09 2.16 28.11
C ARG A 56 3.11 3.26 29.17
N PHE A 57 3.62 2.98 30.39
CA PHE A 57 3.86 4.01 31.40
C PHE A 57 4.87 5.04 30.96
N MET A 58 5.98 4.61 30.35
CA MET A 58 7.01 5.53 29.83
C MET A 58 6.47 6.43 28.70
N LEU A 59 5.50 5.95 27.91
CA LEU A 59 4.80 6.73 26.87
C LEU A 59 3.75 7.68 27.45
N GLY A 60 3.48 7.65 28.76
CA GLY A 60 2.47 8.49 29.39
C GLY A 60 1.02 8.09 29.13
N GLU A 61 0.77 6.86 28.64
CA GLU A 61 -0.61 6.42 28.28
C GLU A 61 -1.59 6.44 29.47
N PHE A 62 -1.05 6.39 30.69
CA PHE A 62 -1.84 6.41 31.92
C PHE A 62 -1.83 7.79 32.61
N ASP A 63 -1.14 8.79 32.07
CA ASP A 63 -1.09 10.13 32.59
C ASP A 63 -2.26 10.97 32.08
N GLU A 64 -3.02 11.56 33.00
CA GLU A 64 -4.10 12.49 32.65
C GLU A 64 -3.61 13.69 31.84
N ASN A 65 -2.36 14.10 32.05
CA ASN A 65 -1.73 15.26 31.42
C ASN A 65 -0.73 14.86 30.31
N CYS A 66 -0.87 13.68 29.69
CA CYS A 66 -0.06 13.30 28.57
C CYS A 66 -0.20 14.35 27.43
N GLU A 67 0.95 14.88 26.97
CA GLU A 67 0.96 15.93 25.93
C GLU A 67 0.27 15.52 24.63
N TYR A 68 0.30 14.23 24.29
CA TYR A 68 -0.34 13.68 23.09
C TYR A 68 -1.87 13.69 23.17
N ASN A 69 -2.45 13.72 24.35
CA ASN A 69 -3.91 13.81 24.55
C ASN A 69 -4.48 15.15 24.06
N SER A 70 -3.63 16.17 23.92
CA SER A 70 -4.01 17.49 23.42
C SER A 70 -4.00 17.62 21.90
N ILE A 71 -3.51 16.60 21.16
CA ILE A 71 -3.47 16.62 19.69
C ILE A 71 -4.89 16.38 19.15
N PRO A 72 -5.51 17.36 18.52
CA PRO A 72 -6.86 17.21 18.00
C PRO A 72 -6.89 16.37 16.73
N TYR A 73 -8.03 15.77 16.42
CA TYR A 73 -8.22 14.96 15.23
C TYR A 73 -7.98 15.72 13.92
N GLU A 74 -8.23 17.03 13.92
CA GLU A 74 -8.05 17.93 12.77
C GLU A 74 -6.60 18.06 12.30
N VAL A 75 -5.64 17.54 13.08
CA VAL A 75 -4.23 17.44 12.65
C VAL A 75 -4.06 16.36 11.57
N VAL A 76 -4.96 15.36 11.53
CA VAL A 76 -4.96 14.35 10.47
C VAL A 76 -5.30 15.04 9.15
N GLU A 77 -4.44 14.86 8.15
CA GLU A 77 -4.58 15.47 6.81
C GLU A 77 -4.68 17.02 6.87
N CYS A 78 -4.08 17.67 7.88
CA CYS A 78 -3.96 19.11 7.86
C CYS A 78 -3.16 19.61 6.65
N PRO A 79 -3.30 20.89 6.24
CA PRO A 79 -2.62 21.40 5.04
C PRO A 79 -1.11 21.17 5.03
N GLU A 80 -0.46 21.26 6.20
CA GLU A 80 0.97 21.05 6.36
C GLU A 80 1.35 19.59 6.10
N HIS A 81 0.56 18.62 6.56
CA HIS A 81 0.79 17.19 6.33
C HIS A 81 0.53 16.83 4.86
N LEU A 82 -0.50 17.38 4.23
CA LEU A 82 -0.77 17.18 2.82
C LEU A 82 0.36 17.74 1.94
N ALA A 83 0.86 18.95 2.26
CA ALA A 83 2.00 19.54 1.55
C ALA A 83 3.29 18.70 1.71
N LEU A 84 3.52 18.14 2.90
CA LEU A 84 4.65 17.25 3.16
C LEU A 84 4.52 15.94 2.37
N SER A 85 3.32 15.37 2.30
CA SER A 85 3.03 14.16 1.51
C SER A 85 3.29 14.40 0.02
N GLU A 86 2.83 15.53 -0.52
CA GLU A 86 3.10 15.91 -1.91
C GLU A 86 4.60 16.09 -2.18
N GLU A 87 5.32 16.75 -1.29
CA GLU A 87 6.77 16.94 -1.42
C GLU A 87 7.53 15.61 -1.34
N ALA A 88 7.11 14.70 -0.47
CA ALA A 88 7.68 13.35 -0.38
C ALA A 88 7.45 12.57 -1.68
N ALA A 89 6.24 12.60 -2.23
CA ALA A 89 5.92 12.00 -3.51
C ALA A 89 6.78 12.59 -4.66
N ARG A 90 6.92 13.90 -4.70
CA ARG A 90 7.76 14.61 -5.68
C ARG A 90 9.23 14.18 -5.61
N ARG A 91 9.77 14.02 -4.41
CA ARG A 91 11.17 13.57 -4.19
C ARG A 91 11.39 12.09 -4.43
N SER A 92 10.34 11.27 -4.39
CA SER A 92 10.43 9.83 -4.64
C SER A 92 10.52 9.47 -6.12
N VAL A 93 10.15 10.39 -7.02
CA VAL A 93 10.22 10.17 -8.48
C VAL A 93 11.67 10.15 -8.95
N VAL A 94 12.05 9.08 -9.66
CA VAL A 94 13.41 8.89 -10.21
C VAL A 94 13.36 8.98 -11.74
N LEU A 95 14.10 9.93 -12.29
CA LEU A 95 14.27 10.06 -13.74
C LEU A 95 15.35 9.08 -14.23
N LEU A 96 14.93 7.95 -14.80
CA LEU A 96 15.85 6.93 -15.28
C LEU A 96 16.48 7.28 -16.64
N LYS A 97 15.71 7.95 -17.52
CA LYS A 97 16.16 8.34 -18.85
C LYS A 97 15.38 9.57 -19.33
N ASN A 98 16.07 10.49 -20.02
CA ASN A 98 15.45 11.61 -20.72
C ASN A 98 16.26 11.95 -21.96
N ASP A 99 15.67 11.76 -23.13
CA ASP A 99 16.28 12.11 -24.41
C ASP A 99 15.89 13.52 -24.88
N GLY A 100 15.50 14.39 -23.94
CA GLY A 100 15.15 15.80 -24.19
C GLY A 100 13.64 16.06 -24.34
N ILE A 101 12.78 15.06 -24.12
CA ILE A 101 11.32 15.26 -24.11
C ILE A 101 10.85 15.97 -22.83
N LEU A 102 11.51 15.73 -21.72
CA LEU A 102 11.19 16.34 -20.43
C LEU A 102 12.08 17.55 -20.12
N PRO A 103 11.55 18.61 -19.49
CA PRO A 103 10.16 18.78 -19.09
C PRO A 103 9.21 19.01 -20.28
N LEU A 104 7.97 18.52 -20.17
CA LEU A 104 6.94 18.80 -21.18
C LEU A 104 6.58 20.29 -21.16
N ASP A 105 6.47 20.87 -22.35
CA ASP A 105 6.06 22.26 -22.52
C ASP A 105 4.55 22.33 -22.78
N LYS A 106 3.77 22.64 -21.74
CA LYS A 106 2.32 22.76 -21.81
C LYS A 106 1.84 23.67 -22.97
N ALA A 107 2.59 24.71 -23.31
CA ALA A 107 2.23 25.64 -24.37
C ALA A 107 2.31 25.03 -25.79
N LYS A 108 3.04 23.94 -25.94
CA LYS A 108 3.21 23.23 -27.23
C LYS A 108 2.37 21.99 -27.38
N ILE A 109 1.75 21.51 -26.30
CA ILE A 109 0.98 20.28 -26.26
C ILE A 109 -0.50 20.66 -26.28
N LYS A 110 -1.27 20.05 -27.18
CA LYS A 110 -2.72 20.21 -27.28
C LYS A 110 -3.49 19.00 -26.75
N THR A 111 -2.88 17.82 -26.87
CA THR A 111 -3.49 16.58 -26.44
C THR A 111 -2.47 15.68 -25.76
N ILE A 112 -2.79 15.22 -24.56
CA ILE A 112 -2.02 14.23 -23.80
C ILE A 112 -2.84 12.93 -23.77
N GLY A 113 -2.23 11.82 -24.19
CA GLY A 113 -2.75 10.47 -23.95
C GLY A 113 -2.23 9.94 -22.61
N VAL A 114 -3.11 9.55 -21.72
CA VAL A 114 -2.76 8.85 -20.47
C VAL A 114 -3.21 7.41 -20.61
N ILE A 115 -2.27 6.49 -20.66
CA ILE A 115 -2.54 5.08 -20.98
C ILE A 115 -1.97 4.19 -19.90
N GLY A 116 -2.68 3.15 -19.55
CA GLY A 116 -2.17 2.09 -18.69
C GLY A 116 -3.09 1.70 -17.53
N PRO A 117 -2.93 0.48 -17.02
CA PRO A 117 -3.80 -0.06 -15.97
C PRO A 117 -3.70 0.69 -14.63
N ASN A 118 -2.56 1.31 -14.34
CA ASN A 118 -2.35 2.08 -13.11
C ASN A 118 -2.67 3.58 -13.27
N ALA A 119 -3.03 4.04 -14.47
CA ALA A 119 -3.22 5.47 -14.74
C ALA A 119 -4.40 6.07 -13.95
N ASN A 120 -5.48 5.31 -13.79
CA ASN A 120 -6.68 5.72 -13.03
C ASN A 120 -7.05 4.68 -11.96
N ASP A 121 -6.05 4.05 -11.39
CA ASP A 121 -6.23 3.04 -10.33
C ASP A 121 -5.90 3.64 -8.96
N ARG A 122 -6.90 3.72 -8.08
CA ARG A 122 -6.70 4.17 -6.68
C ARG A 122 -5.93 3.16 -5.85
N MET A 123 -6.05 1.87 -6.18
CA MET A 123 -5.30 0.82 -5.48
C MET A 123 -3.79 0.92 -5.73
N ALA A 124 -3.37 1.50 -6.87
CA ALA A 124 -1.96 1.75 -7.15
C ALA A 124 -1.32 2.84 -6.25
N LEU A 125 -2.16 3.65 -5.55
CA LEU A 125 -1.71 4.73 -4.66
C LEU A 125 -1.54 4.28 -3.20
N ILE A 126 -1.96 3.08 -2.88
CA ILE A 126 -1.94 2.53 -1.52
C ILE A 126 -1.17 1.21 -1.52
N GLY A 127 -0.68 0.84 -0.35
CA GLY A 127 -0.05 -0.47 -0.15
C GLY A 127 -0.85 -1.30 0.84
N ASN A 128 -0.29 -2.40 1.30
CA ASN A 128 -0.98 -3.30 2.22
C ASN A 128 -1.35 -2.66 3.56
N TYR A 129 -0.50 -1.79 4.08
CA TYR A 129 -0.67 -1.19 5.42
C TYR A 129 -1.10 0.27 5.31
N HIS A 130 -2.24 0.51 4.70
CA HIS A 130 -2.75 1.87 4.46
C HIS A 130 -3.91 2.24 5.38
N GLY A 131 -4.04 3.53 5.65
CA GLY A 131 -5.27 4.12 6.17
C GLY A 131 -6.24 4.50 5.05
N THR A 132 -7.30 5.18 5.41
CA THR A 132 -8.26 5.77 4.46
C THR A 132 -7.97 7.26 4.32
N ALA A 133 -7.55 7.68 3.14
CA ALA A 133 -7.39 9.09 2.82
C ALA A 133 -8.73 9.76 2.49
N SER A 134 -8.85 11.04 2.74
CA SER A 134 -10.04 11.82 2.36
C SER A 134 -10.16 11.96 0.83
N ARG A 135 -9.03 11.95 0.13
CA ARG A 135 -8.94 12.03 -1.34
C ARG A 135 -7.78 11.20 -1.88
N TYR A 136 -8.02 10.52 -2.97
CA TYR A 136 -7.01 9.82 -3.76
C TYR A 136 -6.89 10.52 -5.12
N ILE A 137 -5.69 11.00 -5.46
CA ILE A 137 -5.43 11.65 -6.75
C ILE A 137 -4.65 10.68 -7.61
N THR A 138 -5.31 10.12 -8.62
CA THR A 138 -4.67 9.23 -9.60
C THR A 138 -3.76 10.02 -10.54
N VAL A 139 -2.88 9.33 -11.28
CA VAL A 139 -2.02 9.97 -12.29
C VAL A 139 -2.87 10.69 -13.34
N LEU A 140 -3.97 10.07 -13.78
CA LEU A 140 -4.91 10.69 -14.72
C LEU A 140 -5.51 11.97 -14.15
N GLU A 141 -6.06 11.91 -12.92
CA GLU A 141 -6.67 13.06 -12.26
C GLU A 141 -5.66 14.19 -12.04
N GLY A 142 -4.45 13.87 -11.55
CA GLY A 142 -3.41 14.86 -11.34
C GLY A 142 -2.95 15.56 -12.64
N ILE A 143 -2.88 14.83 -13.76
CA ILE A 143 -2.60 15.45 -15.07
C ILE A 143 -3.75 16.34 -15.50
N GLN A 144 -5.00 15.90 -15.38
CA GLN A 144 -6.18 16.70 -15.71
C GLN A 144 -6.24 17.99 -14.90
N ASP A 145 -6.05 17.91 -13.59
CA ASP A 145 -6.03 19.06 -12.68
C ASP A 145 -4.92 20.05 -13.06
N TYR A 146 -3.73 19.54 -13.40
CA TYR A 146 -2.57 20.38 -13.76
C TYR A 146 -2.73 21.10 -15.07
N VAL A 147 -3.25 20.42 -16.12
CA VAL A 147 -3.38 21.02 -17.44
C VAL A 147 -4.66 21.87 -17.59
N GLY A 148 -5.69 21.57 -16.83
CA GLY A 148 -6.99 22.26 -16.89
C GLY A 148 -7.63 22.16 -18.28
N ASP A 149 -8.33 23.23 -18.69
CA ASP A 149 -9.04 23.28 -19.97
C ASP A 149 -8.14 23.59 -21.17
N ASP A 150 -6.86 23.91 -20.95
CA ASP A 150 -5.94 24.31 -22.02
C ASP A 150 -5.47 23.13 -22.88
N VAL A 151 -5.45 21.92 -22.32
CA VAL A 151 -4.94 20.71 -22.97
C VAL A 151 -5.98 19.60 -22.85
N ARG A 152 -6.27 18.95 -23.97
CA ARG A 152 -7.14 17.78 -23.98
C ARG A 152 -6.41 16.59 -23.36
N VAL A 153 -7.06 15.88 -22.44
CA VAL A 153 -6.56 14.63 -21.88
C VAL A 153 -7.43 13.48 -22.38
N LEU A 154 -6.83 12.55 -23.10
CA LEU A 154 -7.44 11.29 -23.52
C LEU A 154 -6.95 10.18 -22.60
N TYR A 155 -7.81 9.21 -22.33
CA TYR A 155 -7.48 8.09 -21.44
C TYR A 155 -7.88 6.76 -22.06
N ALA A 156 -7.01 5.75 -21.88
CA ALA A 156 -7.34 4.35 -22.07
C ALA A 156 -6.62 3.49 -21.03
N GLU A 157 -7.31 2.52 -20.48
CA GLU A 157 -6.70 1.51 -19.60
C GLU A 157 -5.70 0.63 -20.38
N GLY A 158 -6.03 0.28 -21.62
CA GLY A 158 -5.20 -0.47 -22.54
C GLY A 158 -5.15 -1.96 -22.23
N CYS A 159 -4.94 -2.33 -21.00
CA CYS A 159 -4.93 -3.73 -20.55
C CYS A 159 -5.34 -3.82 -19.09
N HIS A 160 -5.74 -4.99 -18.64
CA HIS A 160 -5.86 -5.28 -17.22
C HIS A 160 -4.48 -5.49 -16.60
N LEU A 161 -4.34 -5.21 -15.31
CA LEU A 161 -3.05 -5.30 -14.62
C LEU A 161 -2.40 -6.70 -14.68
N TYR A 162 -3.20 -7.77 -14.65
CA TYR A 162 -2.69 -9.15 -14.64
C TYR A 162 -3.60 -10.17 -15.38
N LYS A 163 -4.78 -9.78 -15.84
CA LYS A 163 -5.68 -10.67 -16.60
C LYS A 163 -5.46 -10.47 -18.10
N ASP A 164 -5.79 -11.48 -18.87
CA ASP A 164 -5.74 -11.41 -20.32
C ASP A 164 -6.78 -10.50 -20.97
N ARG A 165 -7.75 -10.01 -20.15
CA ARG A 165 -8.84 -9.11 -20.58
C ARG A 165 -9.26 -8.20 -19.45
N VAL A 166 -9.76 -7.02 -19.77
CA VAL A 166 -10.23 -6.04 -18.77
C VAL A 166 -11.56 -6.46 -18.18
N GLU A 167 -12.49 -6.91 -18.99
CA GLU A 167 -13.84 -7.31 -18.59
C GLU A 167 -14.09 -8.80 -18.87
N GLY A 168 -14.94 -9.43 -18.08
CA GLY A 168 -15.25 -10.85 -18.19
C GLY A 168 -15.86 -11.28 -19.53
N LEU A 169 -16.52 -10.37 -20.25
CA LEU A 169 -17.09 -10.60 -21.57
C LEU A 169 -16.18 -10.11 -22.71
N GLY A 170 -15.05 -9.47 -22.39
CA GLY A 170 -14.08 -8.99 -23.36
C GLY A 170 -13.26 -10.12 -23.98
N LEU A 171 -12.60 -9.85 -25.08
CA LEU A 171 -11.59 -10.74 -25.67
C LEU A 171 -10.19 -10.38 -25.13
N PRO A 172 -9.24 -11.34 -25.12
CA PRO A 172 -7.86 -11.04 -24.78
C PRO A 172 -7.31 -9.90 -25.65
N GLY A 173 -6.79 -8.84 -25.00
CA GLY A 173 -6.19 -7.70 -25.69
C GLY A 173 -7.14 -6.75 -26.40
N ASP A 174 -8.46 -6.87 -26.22
CA ASP A 174 -9.45 -5.99 -26.89
C ASP A 174 -9.30 -4.51 -26.56
N ARG A 175 -8.77 -4.15 -25.38
CA ARG A 175 -8.50 -2.77 -24.97
C ARG A 175 -7.24 -2.16 -25.59
N LEU A 176 -6.38 -2.95 -26.23
CA LEU A 176 -5.20 -2.43 -26.89
C LEU A 176 -5.54 -1.48 -28.04
N SER A 177 -6.61 -1.74 -28.77
CA SER A 177 -7.06 -0.86 -29.84
C SER A 177 -7.50 0.53 -29.35
N GLU A 178 -8.04 0.63 -28.13
CA GLU A 178 -8.33 1.92 -27.50
C GLU A 178 -7.04 2.67 -27.18
N ALA A 179 -6.03 1.95 -26.61
CA ALA A 179 -4.74 2.54 -26.30
C ALA A 179 -4.03 3.04 -27.57
N GLU A 180 -4.04 2.26 -28.65
CA GLU A 180 -3.52 2.66 -29.95
C GLU A 180 -4.23 3.93 -30.48
N THR A 181 -5.55 3.95 -30.43
CA THR A 181 -6.35 5.13 -30.84
C THR A 181 -6.01 6.36 -30.01
N VAL A 182 -5.89 6.23 -28.70
CA VAL A 182 -5.49 7.34 -27.82
C VAL A 182 -4.08 7.82 -28.17
N ALA A 183 -3.14 6.90 -28.38
CA ALA A 183 -1.77 7.25 -28.76
C ALA A 183 -1.69 7.99 -30.10
N GLU A 184 -2.41 7.51 -31.14
CA GLU A 184 -2.45 8.14 -32.46
C GLU A 184 -3.04 9.56 -32.46
N HIS A 185 -3.91 9.87 -31.50
CA HIS A 185 -4.58 11.17 -31.39
C HIS A 185 -3.94 12.09 -30.32
N SER A 186 -2.76 11.77 -29.86
CA SER A 186 -2.06 12.52 -28.81
C SER A 186 -0.72 13.07 -29.30
N ASP A 187 -0.37 14.29 -28.89
CA ASP A 187 0.94 14.89 -29.14
C ASP A 187 2.02 14.23 -28.28
N VAL A 188 1.63 13.75 -27.10
CA VAL A 188 2.49 13.02 -26.16
C VAL A 188 1.67 11.99 -25.39
N VAL A 189 2.32 10.87 -25.07
CA VAL A 189 1.72 9.79 -24.27
C VAL A 189 2.43 9.66 -22.93
N VAL A 190 1.67 9.59 -21.86
CA VAL A 190 2.11 9.19 -20.54
C VAL A 190 1.62 7.75 -20.32
N LEU A 191 2.54 6.79 -20.42
CA LEU A 191 2.25 5.38 -20.17
C LEU A 191 2.48 5.07 -18.70
N VAL A 192 1.43 4.60 -18.00
CA VAL A 192 1.43 4.34 -16.56
C VAL A 192 1.27 2.85 -16.30
N THR A 193 2.38 2.21 -15.99
CA THR A 193 2.44 0.77 -15.73
C THR A 193 3.11 0.52 -14.38
N GLY A 194 2.82 -0.61 -13.78
CA GLY A 194 3.41 -0.97 -12.48
C GLY A 194 2.66 -2.08 -11.80
N LEU A 195 2.82 -2.16 -10.51
CA LEU A 195 2.17 -3.11 -9.63
C LEU A 195 1.20 -2.35 -8.70
N ASN A 196 0.33 -3.10 -8.06
CA ASN A 196 -0.43 -2.65 -6.89
C ASN A 196 -0.42 -3.75 -5.82
N GLU A 197 -1.05 -3.51 -4.67
CA GLU A 197 -1.08 -4.45 -3.55
C GLU A 197 -1.65 -5.84 -3.89
N ASN A 198 -2.45 -5.94 -4.95
CA ASN A 198 -3.01 -7.23 -5.38
C ASN A 198 -1.98 -8.11 -6.09
N LEU A 199 -0.90 -7.53 -6.60
CA LEU A 199 0.19 -8.25 -7.29
C LEU A 199 1.44 -8.37 -6.44
N GLU A 200 1.75 -7.36 -5.67
CA GLU A 200 2.88 -7.31 -4.75
C GLU A 200 2.29 -7.02 -3.36
N GLY A 201 1.94 -8.07 -2.66
CA GLY A 201 1.34 -8.03 -1.33
C GLY A 201 2.29 -8.51 -0.25
N GLU A 202 1.77 -8.66 0.96
CA GLU A 202 2.51 -9.28 2.06
C GLU A 202 2.72 -10.77 1.79
N GLU A 203 3.85 -11.31 2.22
CA GLU A 203 4.18 -12.73 2.06
C GLU A 203 3.04 -13.62 2.58
N MET A 204 2.63 -14.58 1.77
CA MET A 204 1.48 -15.48 2.00
C MET A 204 0.11 -14.80 1.93
N ASP A 205 0.03 -13.54 1.53
CA ASP A 205 -1.26 -12.93 1.20
C ASP A 205 -1.87 -13.67 -0.01
N GLN A 206 -3.13 -14.01 0.08
CA GLN A 206 -3.87 -14.74 -0.95
C GLN A 206 -4.96 -13.89 -1.58
N SER A 207 -4.77 -12.60 -1.63
CA SER A 207 -5.75 -11.65 -2.17
C SER A 207 -6.01 -11.86 -3.67
N ASN A 208 -5.06 -12.47 -4.39
CA ASN A 208 -5.23 -12.80 -5.80
C ASN A 208 -4.56 -14.13 -6.18
N SER A 209 -4.98 -14.68 -7.32
CA SER A 209 -4.50 -15.97 -7.84
C SER A 209 -3.23 -15.87 -8.69
N VAL A 210 -2.74 -14.68 -8.98
CA VAL A 210 -1.66 -14.44 -9.94
C VAL A 210 -0.32 -14.22 -9.26
N GLY A 211 -0.33 -13.68 -8.09
CA GLY A 211 0.84 -13.50 -7.25
C GLY A 211 0.40 -13.01 -5.89
N SER A 212 0.77 -13.72 -4.86
CA SER A 212 0.64 -13.29 -3.49
C SER A 212 2.03 -13.24 -2.89
N GLY A 213 2.32 -12.20 -2.13
CA GLY A 213 3.64 -11.99 -1.57
C GLY A 213 4.62 -11.37 -2.57
N ASP A 214 5.88 -11.59 -2.30
CA ASP A 214 6.99 -10.93 -2.98
C ASP A 214 7.12 -11.34 -4.46
N LYS A 215 7.35 -10.37 -5.33
CA LYS A 215 7.68 -10.63 -6.73
C LYS A 215 9.08 -11.23 -6.87
N ALA A 216 9.18 -12.32 -7.63
CA ALA A 216 10.44 -13.01 -7.88
C ALA A 216 11.38 -12.27 -8.86
N ASN A 217 10.88 -11.30 -9.61
CA ASN A 217 11.62 -10.56 -10.62
C ASN A 217 11.04 -9.15 -10.83
N LEU A 218 11.71 -8.33 -11.66
CA LEU A 218 11.33 -6.95 -11.96
C LEU A 218 10.48 -6.82 -13.24
N LEU A 219 10.00 -7.91 -13.81
CA LEU A 219 9.17 -7.87 -15.02
C LEU A 219 7.76 -7.41 -14.66
N LEU A 220 7.15 -6.68 -15.58
CA LEU A 220 5.72 -6.37 -15.52
C LEU A 220 4.91 -7.66 -15.68
N PRO A 221 3.72 -7.73 -15.10
CA PRO A 221 2.84 -8.88 -15.22
C PRO A 221 2.40 -9.14 -16.65
#